data_0ca143bc9f518f10580938df85ee2f9c
#
_entry.id   0ca143bc9f518f10580938df85ee2f9c
#
_cell.length_a   1.000
_cell.length_b   1.000
_cell.length_c   1.000
_cell.angle_alpha   90.00
_cell.angle_beta   90.00
_cell.angle_gamma   90.00
#
_symmetry.space_group_name_H-M   'P 1'
#
loop_
_entity.id
_entity.type
_entity.pdbx_description
1 polymer ?
#
loop_
_entity_poly.entity_id
_entity_poly.type
_entity_poly.pdbx_seq_one_letter_code
_entity_poly.pdbx_strand_id
1 'polypeptide(L)'
;MNLTQRNGTMLLVLVLIGINMRPLLTSVGPLLLQIQQASGMSFTLASLLTALPVIAMGLLALAGGWINRHFSERQSISLSLLTIVAGALLRELAPQSALLLSSALLGGIGIGIIQALIPAVIKRLFHRRTPQVMGVWSAALMGGGGLGAAFTPWLAQHSAIWYHAL
;
A
#
# COMPACT_ATOMS: atom_id res chain seq x y z
N MET A 1 14.63 7.18 27.21
CA MET A 1 14.27 5.98 26.40
C MET A 1 15.56 5.32 25.94
N ASN A 2 15.85 4.08 26.41
CA ASN A 2 17.08 3.37 26.10
C ASN A 2 17.18 3.06 24.60
N LEU A 3 18.40 3.04 24.04
CA LEU A 3 18.65 2.78 22.60
C LEU A 3 17.97 1.49 22.13
N THR A 4 17.91 0.46 22.97
CA THR A 4 17.25 -0.82 22.67
C THR A 4 15.73 -0.67 22.56
N GLN A 5 15.09 0.11 23.43
CA GLN A 5 13.66 0.40 23.36
C GLN A 5 13.30 1.21 22.11
N ARG A 6 14.12 2.19 21.75
CA ARG A 6 13.93 3.01 20.54
C ARG A 6 14.00 2.17 19.28
N ASN A 7 14.93 1.24 19.20
CA ASN A 7 15.06 0.34 18.04
C ASN A 7 13.89 -0.64 17.94
N GLY A 8 13.38 -1.14 19.09
CA GLY A 8 12.19 -2.00 19.11
C GLY A 8 10.93 -1.27 18.64
N THR A 9 10.70 -0.05 19.12
CA THR A 9 9.57 0.77 18.69
C THR A 9 9.63 1.10 17.19
N MET A 10 10.81 1.44 16.68
CA MET A 10 11.00 1.71 15.24
C MET A 10 10.75 0.46 14.39
N LEU A 11 11.20 -0.70 14.84
CA LEU A 11 10.94 -1.97 14.15
C LEU A 11 9.43 -2.27 14.12
N LEU A 12 8.74 -2.09 15.25
CA LEU A 12 7.28 -2.26 15.33
C LEU A 12 6.55 -1.34 14.35
N VAL A 13 6.92 -0.06 14.29
CA VAL A 13 6.33 0.91 13.34
C VAL A 13 6.55 0.47 11.91
N LEU A 14 7.76 0.01 11.55
CA LEU A 14 8.05 -0.52 10.22
C LEU A 14 7.16 -1.72 9.88
N VAL A 15 7.01 -2.66 10.80
CA VAL A 15 6.15 -3.86 10.62
C VAL A 15 4.69 -3.44 10.42
N LEU A 16 4.17 -2.53 11.25
CA LEU A 16 2.80 -2.03 11.14
C LEU A 16 2.56 -1.32 9.80
N ILE A 17 3.48 -0.48 9.36
CA ILE A 17 3.41 0.15 8.03
C ILE A 17 3.41 -0.94 6.95
N GLY A 18 4.33 -1.89 7.01
CA GLY A 18 4.45 -2.97 6.03
C GLY A 18 3.17 -3.79 5.89
N ILE A 19 2.58 -4.21 7.00
CA ILE A 19 1.33 -4.98 7.02
C ILE A 19 0.18 -4.18 6.41
N ASN A 20 0.08 -2.87 6.71
CA ASN A 20 -1.02 -2.04 6.25
C ASN A 20 -0.93 -1.61 4.78
N MET A 21 0.26 -1.64 4.15
CA MET A 21 0.42 -1.16 2.78
C MET A 21 -0.16 -2.09 1.71
N ARG A 22 -0.08 -3.39 1.92
CA ARG A 22 -0.41 -4.39 0.89
C ARG A 22 -1.89 -4.73 0.77
N PRO A 23 -2.72 -4.73 1.81
CA PRO A 23 -4.15 -5.04 1.71
C PRO A 23 -4.86 -4.20 0.64
N LEU A 24 -4.56 -2.90 0.55
CA LEU A 24 -5.14 -2.00 -0.45
C LEU A 24 -4.91 -2.46 -1.90
N LEU A 25 -3.80 -3.17 -2.17
CA LEU A 25 -3.48 -3.71 -3.49
C LEU A 25 -4.06 -5.11 -3.71
N THR A 26 -4.00 -5.95 -2.70
CA THR A 26 -4.33 -7.37 -2.82
C THR A 26 -5.82 -7.66 -2.65
N SER A 27 -6.59 -6.75 -2.06
CA SER A 27 -8.05 -6.85 -1.92
C SER A 27 -8.79 -6.83 -3.26
N VAL A 28 -8.27 -6.14 -4.26
CA VAL A 28 -8.92 -5.99 -5.58
C VAL A 28 -8.99 -7.32 -6.34
N GLY A 29 -7.91 -8.13 -6.30
CA GLY A 29 -7.81 -9.36 -7.07
C GLY A 29 -8.97 -10.33 -6.83
N PRO A 30 -9.25 -10.74 -5.59
CA PRO A 30 -10.36 -11.66 -5.27
C PRO A 30 -11.75 -11.12 -5.62
N LEU A 31 -11.92 -9.80 -5.65
CA LEU A 31 -13.21 -9.14 -5.92
C LEU A 31 -13.36 -8.65 -7.37
N LEU A 32 -12.38 -8.91 -8.24
CA LEU A 32 -12.32 -8.33 -9.58
C LEU A 32 -13.61 -8.60 -10.40
N LEU A 33 -14.15 -9.82 -10.35
CA LEU A 33 -15.39 -10.18 -11.05
C LEU A 33 -16.60 -9.44 -10.46
N GLN A 34 -16.67 -9.30 -9.15
CA GLN A 34 -17.76 -8.56 -8.48
C GLN A 34 -17.69 -7.07 -8.81
N ILE A 35 -16.48 -6.50 -8.81
CA ILE A 35 -16.24 -5.11 -9.21
C ILE A 35 -16.70 -4.89 -10.65
N GLN A 36 -16.32 -5.78 -11.56
CA GLN A 36 -16.70 -5.70 -12.98
C GLN A 36 -18.22 -5.74 -13.16
N GLN A 37 -18.89 -6.68 -12.53
CA GLN A 37 -20.35 -6.83 -12.63
C GLN A 37 -21.10 -5.63 -12.03
N ALA A 38 -20.65 -5.14 -10.88
CA ALA A 38 -21.31 -4.04 -10.18
C ALA A 38 -21.07 -2.67 -10.83
N SER A 39 -19.88 -2.43 -11.39
CA SER A 39 -19.49 -1.15 -12.00
C SER A 39 -19.78 -1.06 -13.50
N GLY A 40 -20.13 -2.18 -14.14
CA GLY A 40 -20.28 -2.26 -15.60
C GLY A 40 -18.98 -2.05 -16.38
N MET A 41 -17.82 -2.16 -15.72
CA MET A 41 -16.51 -1.97 -16.36
C MET A 41 -16.20 -3.09 -17.34
N SER A 42 -15.52 -2.75 -18.44
CA SER A 42 -14.91 -3.76 -19.30
C SER A 42 -13.82 -4.52 -18.53
N PHE A 43 -13.54 -5.76 -18.94
CA PHE A 43 -12.47 -6.56 -18.34
C PHE A 43 -11.11 -5.84 -18.37
N THR A 44 -10.82 -5.10 -19.45
CA THR A 44 -9.60 -4.30 -19.58
C THR A 44 -9.52 -3.22 -18.52
N LEU A 45 -10.59 -2.46 -18.27
CA LEU A 45 -10.62 -1.44 -17.23
C LEU A 45 -10.50 -2.04 -15.83
N ALA A 46 -11.16 -3.16 -15.57
CA ALA A 46 -11.05 -3.86 -14.29
C ALA A 46 -9.60 -4.35 -14.04
N SER A 47 -8.91 -4.84 -15.07
CA SER A 47 -7.51 -5.25 -14.97
C SER A 47 -6.57 -4.06 -14.67
N LEU A 48 -6.92 -2.84 -15.11
CA LEU A 48 -6.15 -1.65 -14.78
C LEU A 48 -6.17 -1.32 -13.28
N LEU A 49 -7.18 -1.73 -12.53
CA LEU A 49 -7.21 -1.55 -11.07
C LEU A 49 -6.05 -2.25 -10.37
N THR A 50 -5.58 -3.35 -10.90
CA THR A 50 -4.41 -4.07 -10.38
C THR A 50 -3.10 -3.62 -11.02
N ALA A 51 -3.12 -3.22 -12.29
CA ALA A 51 -1.93 -2.82 -13.03
C ALA A 51 -1.46 -1.40 -12.69
N LEU A 52 -2.37 -0.42 -12.57
CA LEU A 52 -2.05 0.99 -12.32
C LEU A 52 -1.21 1.20 -11.05
N PRO A 53 -1.54 0.61 -9.88
CA PRO A 53 -0.72 0.76 -8.69
C PRO A 53 0.70 0.22 -8.90
N VAL A 54 0.84 -0.91 -9.57
CA VAL A 54 2.15 -1.54 -9.82
C VAL A 54 3.00 -0.67 -10.75
N ILE A 55 2.40 -0.13 -11.80
CA ILE A 55 3.07 0.82 -12.71
C ILE A 55 3.51 2.07 -11.94
N ALA A 56 2.63 2.66 -11.14
CA ALA A 56 2.96 3.82 -10.32
C ALA A 56 4.12 3.54 -9.35
N MET A 57 4.10 2.38 -8.68
CA MET A 57 5.19 1.94 -7.80
C MET A 57 6.51 1.78 -8.56
N GLY A 58 6.49 1.20 -9.76
CA GLY A 58 7.68 1.04 -10.60
C GLY A 58 8.28 2.40 -11.01
N LEU A 59 7.47 3.33 -11.45
CA LEU A 59 7.90 4.69 -11.80
C LEU A 59 8.47 5.45 -10.59
N LEU A 60 7.85 5.32 -9.43
CA LEU A 60 8.31 5.97 -8.21
C LEU A 60 9.57 5.32 -7.63
N ALA A 61 9.78 4.04 -7.84
CA ALA A 61 11.04 3.39 -7.50
C ALA A 61 12.23 4.01 -8.25
N LEU A 62 12.05 4.36 -9.53
CA LEU A 62 13.04 5.10 -10.32
C LEU A 62 13.21 6.55 -9.82
N ALA A 63 12.13 7.20 -9.40
CA ALA A 63 12.13 8.56 -8.88
C ALA A 63 12.62 8.67 -7.43
N GLY A 64 12.86 7.56 -6.72
CA GLY A 64 13.18 7.55 -5.30
C GLY A 64 14.41 8.38 -4.93
N GLY A 65 15.46 8.38 -5.77
CA GLY A 65 16.64 9.22 -5.58
C GLY A 65 16.34 10.72 -5.69
N TRP A 66 15.46 11.11 -6.58
CA TRP A 66 15.01 12.50 -6.74
C TRP A 66 14.14 12.94 -5.55
N ILE A 67 13.21 12.09 -5.12
CA ILE A 67 12.34 12.34 -3.95
C ILE A 67 13.20 12.58 -2.70
N ASN A 68 14.20 11.73 -2.45
CA ASN A 68 15.10 11.84 -1.31
C ASN A 68 15.95 13.12 -1.30
N ARG A 69 16.18 13.74 -2.46
CA ARG A 69 16.93 14.99 -2.57
C ARG A 69 16.09 16.23 -2.28
N HIS A 70 14.79 16.19 -2.62
CA HIS A 70 13.92 17.38 -2.58
C HIS A 70 12.99 17.40 -1.37
N PHE A 71 12.66 16.24 -0.81
CA PHE A 71 11.75 16.12 0.32
C PHE A 71 12.45 15.47 1.52
N SER A 72 12.14 15.96 2.72
CA SER A 72 12.56 15.25 3.94
C SER A 72 11.81 13.92 4.06
N GLU A 73 12.43 12.91 4.68
CA GLU A 73 11.80 11.60 4.90
C GLU A 73 10.45 11.72 5.61
N ARG A 74 10.36 12.62 6.58
CA ARG A 74 9.11 12.84 7.33
C ARG A 74 8.01 13.38 6.42
N GLN A 75 8.32 14.35 5.56
CA GLN A 75 7.37 14.91 4.61
C GLN A 75 6.91 13.85 3.60
N SER A 76 7.85 13.09 3.04
CA SER A 76 7.55 12.03 2.07
C SER A 76 6.67 10.94 2.67
N ILE A 77 6.96 10.47 3.88
CA ILE A 77 6.15 9.46 4.56
C ILE A 77 4.76 10.02 4.89
N SER A 78 4.67 11.25 5.42
CA SER A 78 3.37 11.85 5.74
C SER A 78 2.52 12.06 4.50
N LEU A 79 3.11 12.57 3.40
CA LEU A 79 2.41 12.76 2.14
C LEU A 79 1.94 11.41 1.56
N SER A 80 2.79 10.39 1.64
CA SER A 80 2.44 9.04 1.18
C SER A 80 1.27 8.44 1.96
N LEU A 81 1.27 8.60 3.28
CA LEU A 81 0.16 8.13 4.11
C LEU A 81 -1.14 8.89 3.78
N LEU A 82 -1.06 10.20 3.56
CA LEU A 82 -2.21 11.00 3.13
C LEU A 82 -2.75 10.56 1.78
N THR A 83 -1.89 10.26 0.80
CA THR A 83 -2.34 9.75 -0.51
C THR A 83 -2.96 8.36 -0.42
N ILE A 84 -2.45 7.48 0.46
CA ILE A 84 -3.06 6.16 0.71
C ILE A 84 -4.44 6.32 1.34
N VAL A 85 -4.57 7.17 2.36
CA VAL A 85 -5.86 7.45 3.01
C VAL A 85 -6.85 8.07 2.04
N ALA A 86 -6.42 9.04 1.23
CA ALA A 86 -7.26 9.64 0.19
C ALA A 86 -7.73 8.60 -0.84
N GLY A 87 -6.82 7.70 -1.26
CA GLY A 87 -7.16 6.59 -2.16
C GLY A 87 -8.19 5.63 -1.54
N ALA A 88 -8.05 5.29 -0.27
CA ALA A 88 -8.99 4.44 0.45
C ALA A 88 -10.37 5.11 0.59
N LEU A 89 -10.41 6.39 0.98
CA LEU A 89 -11.66 7.15 1.10
C LEU A 89 -12.39 7.30 -0.24
N LEU A 90 -11.66 7.47 -1.36
CA LEU A 90 -12.26 7.53 -2.67
C LEU A 90 -12.97 6.23 -3.08
N ARG A 91 -12.51 5.08 -2.59
CA ARG A 91 -13.17 3.79 -2.82
C ARG A 91 -14.54 3.70 -2.13
N GLU A 92 -14.66 4.31 -0.96
CA GLU A 92 -15.92 4.33 -0.18
C GLU A 92 -17.00 5.23 -0.82
N LEU A 93 -16.61 6.23 -1.60
CA LEU A 93 -17.53 7.28 -2.05
C LEU A 93 -18.44 6.86 -3.19
N ALA A 94 -18.01 6.00 -4.10
CA ALA A 94 -18.87 5.50 -5.18
C ALA A 94 -18.23 4.33 -5.96
N PRO A 95 -19.04 3.38 -6.48
CA PRO A 95 -18.59 2.28 -7.32
C PRO A 95 -18.29 2.72 -8.77
N GLN A 96 -18.11 4.02 -9.04
CA GLN A 96 -17.84 4.54 -10.38
C GLN A 96 -16.42 4.16 -10.83
N SER A 97 -16.31 3.69 -12.07
CA SER A 97 -15.04 3.22 -12.66
C SER A 97 -13.91 4.23 -12.55
N ALA A 98 -14.18 5.52 -12.78
CA ALA A 98 -13.19 6.58 -12.71
C ALA A 98 -12.65 6.79 -11.29
N LEU A 99 -13.51 6.72 -10.26
CA LEU A 99 -13.11 6.87 -8.87
C LEU A 99 -12.30 5.67 -8.38
N LEU A 100 -12.68 4.46 -8.78
CA LEU A 100 -11.92 3.25 -8.47
C LEU A 100 -10.51 3.28 -9.08
N LEU A 101 -10.38 3.67 -10.35
CA LEU A 101 -9.07 3.82 -11.00
C LEU A 101 -8.21 4.92 -10.36
N SER A 102 -8.81 6.06 -10.04
CA SER A 102 -8.12 7.15 -9.34
C SER A 102 -7.65 6.74 -7.96
N SER A 103 -8.48 6.00 -7.20
CA SER A 103 -8.12 5.47 -5.88
C SER A 103 -6.96 4.48 -5.97
N ALA A 104 -6.95 3.61 -6.97
CA ALA A 104 -5.90 2.65 -7.21
C ALA A 104 -4.57 3.35 -7.55
N LEU A 105 -4.61 4.39 -8.38
CA LEU A 105 -3.45 5.22 -8.72
C LEU A 105 -2.89 5.94 -7.50
N LEU A 106 -3.73 6.61 -6.70
CA LEU A 106 -3.33 7.32 -5.48
C LEU A 106 -2.72 6.35 -4.45
N GLY A 107 -3.34 5.20 -4.24
CA GLY A 107 -2.80 4.15 -3.39
C GLY A 107 -1.43 3.67 -3.87
N GLY A 108 -1.29 3.42 -5.17
CA GLY A 108 -0.03 3.02 -5.80
C GLY A 108 1.07 4.07 -5.65
N ILE A 109 0.74 5.36 -5.80
CA ILE A 109 1.67 6.47 -5.59
C ILE A 109 2.15 6.49 -4.13
N GLY A 110 1.24 6.50 -3.16
CA GLY A 110 1.61 6.52 -1.75
C GLY A 110 2.48 5.33 -1.34
N ILE A 111 2.08 4.13 -1.74
CA ILE A 111 2.83 2.90 -1.47
C ILE A 111 4.20 2.93 -2.15
N GLY A 112 4.28 3.40 -3.41
CA GLY A 112 5.51 3.49 -4.17
C GLY A 112 6.54 4.41 -3.52
N ILE A 113 6.13 5.58 -3.04
CA ILE A 113 7.01 6.52 -2.33
C ILE A 113 7.57 5.86 -1.05
N ILE A 114 6.71 5.24 -0.22
CA ILE A 114 7.17 4.56 1.00
C ILE A 114 8.16 3.43 0.66
N GLN A 115 7.86 2.61 -0.32
CA GLN A 115 8.75 1.50 -0.71
C GLN A 115 10.11 1.98 -1.26
N ALA A 116 10.14 3.12 -1.94
CA ALA A 116 11.38 3.73 -2.39
C ALA A 116 12.25 4.29 -1.24
N LEU A 117 11.62 4.75 -0.15
CA LEU A 117 12.30 5.38 0.99
C LEU A 117 12.76 4.40 2.06
N ILE A 118 11.94 3.39 2.38
CA ILE A 118 12.16 2.49 3.51
C ILE A 118 13.53 1.80 3.51
N PRO A 119 14.07 1.31 2.39
CA PRO A 119 15.41 0.71 2.38
C PRO A 119 16.51 1.66 2.89
N ALA A 120 16.45 2.94 2.50
CA ALA A 120 17.40 3.95 2.95
C ALA A 120 17.24 4.24 4.45
N VAL A 121 15.99 4.35 4.93
CA VAL A 121 15.66 4.55 6.35
C VAL A 121 16.16 3.38 7.19
N ILE A 122 15.90 2.14 6.77
CA ILE A 122 16.37 0.94 7.47
C ILE A 122 17.90 0.92 7.54
N LYS A 123 18.58 1.17 6.41
CA LYS A 123 20.05 1.22 6.36
C LYS A 123 20.62 2.25 7.32
N ARG A 124 20.00 3.43 7.44
CA ARG A 124 20.44 4.49 8.34
C ARG A 124 20.19 4.15 9.82
N LEU A 125 19.03 3.59 10.16
CA LEU A 125 18.64 3.33 11.54
C LEU A 125 19.24 2.03 12.10
N PHE A 126 19.43 1.02 11.27
CA PHE A 126 19.82 -0.34 11.68
C PHE A 126 21.12 -0.83 11.05
N HIS A 127 22.08 0.04 10.82
CA HIS A 127 23.38 -0.20 10.15
C HIS A 127 23.90 -1.65 10.18
N ARG A 128 24.02 -2.22 11.40
CA ARG A 128 24.57 -3.59 11.60
C ARG A 128 23.54 -4.70 11.41
N ARG A 129 22.25 -4.39 11.37
CA ARG A 129 21.14 -5.34 11.28
C ARG A 129 20.27 -5.09 10.05
N THR A 130 20.76 -4.32 9.09
CA THR A 130 20.03 -3.97 7.86
C THR A 130 19.43 -5.19 7.16
N PRO A 131 20.15 -6.32 6.90
CA PRO A 131 19.57 -7.47 6.23
C PRO A 131 18.43 -8.11 7.01
N GLN A 132 18.58 -8.22 8.33
CA GLN A 132 17.55 -8.81 9.20
C GLN A 132 16.27 -7.95 9.21
N VAL A 133 16.42 -6.63 9.36
CA VAL A 133 15.28 -5.71 9.38
C VAL A 133 14.61 -5.63 8.00
N MET A 134 15.37 -5.69 6.91
CA MET A 134 14.82 -5.81 5.55
C MET A 134 14.04 -7.11 5.36
N GLY A 135 14.52 -8.22 5.91
CA GLY A 135 13.78 -9.48 5.90
C GLY A 135 12.46 -9.39 6.66
N VAL A 136 12.46 -8.80 7.86
CA VAL A 136 11.23 -8.56 8.64
C VAL A 136 10.27 -7.62 7.91
N TRP A 137 10.77 -6.54 7.31
CA TRP A 137 9.99 -5.64 6.46
C TRP A 137 9.32 -6.36 5.29
N SER A 138 10.08 -7.18 4.55
CA SER A 138 9.56 -7.95 3.42
C SER A 138 8.52 -8.98 3.88
N ALA A 139 8.75 -9.66 5.00
CA ALA A 139 7.79 -10.59 5.59
C ALA A 139 6.50 -9.87 6.01
N ALA A 140 6.59 -8.68 6.61
CA ALA A 140 5.44 -7.86 6.97
C ALA A 140 4.63 -7.44 5.74
N LEU A 141 5.28 -7.02 4.64
CA LEU A 141 4.63 -6.70 3.38
C LEU A 141 3.89 -7.92 2.79
N MET A 142 4.55 -9.07 2.71
CA MET A 142 3.94 -10.29 2.16
C MET A 142 2.81 -10.79 3.06
N GLY A 143 3.01 -10.77 4.38
CA GLY A 143 2.00 -11.13 5.36
C GLY A 143 0.75 -10.25 5.27
N GLY A 144 0.94 -8.92 5.20
CA GLY A 144 -0.15 -7.97 5.00
C GLY A 144 -0.93 -8.22 3.70
N GLY A 145 -0.21 -8.50 2.60
CA GLY A 145 -0.83 -8.86 1.34
C GLY A 145 -1.63 -10.16 1.41
N GLY A 146 -1.09 -11.19 2.05
CA GLY A 146 -1.77 -12.46 2.26
C GLY A 146 -3.02 -12.31 3.13
N LEU A 147 -2.94 -11.55 4.21
CA LEU A 147 -4.09 -11.23 5.06
C LEU A 147 -5.16 -10.47 4.28
N GLY A 148 -4.79 -9.44 3.51
CA GLY A 148 -5.73 -8.69 2.67
C GLY A 148 -6.45 -9.61 1.69
N ALA A 149 -5.73 -10.44 0.95
CA ALA A 149 -6.32 -11.38 -0.01
C ALA A 149 -7.23 -12.43 0.64
N ALA A 150 -6.89 -12.91 1.85
CA ALA A 150 -7.66 -13.92 2.56
C ALA A 150 -8.92 -13.34 3.21
N PHE A 151 -8.82 -12.17 3.86
CA PHE A 151 -9.94 -11.58 4.60
C PHE A 151 -10.93 -10.83 3.72
N THR A 152 -10.49 -10.27 2.59
CA THR A 152 -11.37 -9.48 1.71
C THR A 152 -12.59 -10.26 1.21
N PRO A 153 -12.50 -11.50 0.69
CA PRO A 153 -13.68 -12.26 0.27
C PRO A 153 -14.64 -12.58 1.43
N TRP A 154 -14.09 -12.85 2.61
CA TRP A 154 -14.88 -13.10 3.81
C TRP A 154 -15.66 -11.85 4.25
N LEU A 155 -15.00 -10.68 4.27
CA LEU A 155 -15.65 -9.40 4.56
C LEU A 155 -16.72 -9.07 3.51
N ALA A 156 -16.43 -9.27 2.22
CA ALA A 156 -17.39 -9.01 1.16
C ALA A 156 -18.66 -9.86 1.27
N GLN A 157 -18.57 -11.10 1.75
CA GLN A 157 -19.72 -12.00 1.96
C GLN A 157 -20.57 -11.58 3.17
N HIS A 158 -19.96 -10.96 4.19
CA HIS A 158 -20.64 -10.56 5.43
C HIS A 158 -21.04 -9.07 5.46
N SER A 159 -20.56 -8.27 4.49
CA SER A 159 -20.93 -6.87 4.34
C SER A 159 -22.09 -6.74 3.36
N ALA A 160 -23.08 -5.89 3.69
CA ALA A 160 -24.18 -5.58 2.79
C ALA A 160 -23.71 -4.92 1.48
N ILE A 161 -22.50 -4.39 1.46
CA ILE A 161 -21.92 -3.59 0.39
C ILE A 161 -20.48 -4.06 0.14
N TRP A 162 -20.22 -4.65 -1.02
CA TRP A 162 -18.93 -5.27 -1.37
C TRP A 162 -17.74 -4.30 -1.37
N TYR A 163 -17.95 -3.03 -1.69
CA TYR A 163 -16.87 -2.04 -1.73
C TYR A 163 -16.37 -1.60 -0.34
N HIS A 164 -17.11 -1.88 0.73
CA HIS A 164 -16.62 -1.73 2.11
C HIS A 164 -15.56 -2.78 2.48
N ALA A 165 -15.34 -3.79 1.63
CA ALA A 165 -14.30 -4.80 1.82
C ALA A 165 -12.99 -4.49 1.07
N LEU A 166 -12.95 -3.39 0.30
CA LEU A 166 -11.78 -2.92 -0.45
C LEU A 166 -10.91 -1.98 0.36
#